data_39135fe6fce8ac4f9d3afa67c3eae531
#
_entry.id   39135fe6fce8ac4f9d3afa67c3eae531
#
_cell.length_a   1.000
_cell.length_b   1.000
_cell.length_c   1.000
_cell.angle_alpha   90.00
_cell.angle_beta   90.00
_cell.angle_gamma   90.00
#
_symmetry.space_group_name_H-M   'P 1'
#
loop_
_entity.id
_entity.type
_entity.pdbx_description
1 polymer ?
#
loop_
_entity_poly.entity_id
_entity_poly.type
_entity_poly.pdbx_seq_one_letter_code
_entity_poly.pdbx_strand_id
1 'polypeptide(L)'
;MIVELINWIIMIKYILLGIWGLLLLNSCENDDFVWGKEDFARIVGPEIWTRNTDSMTFTFSVYPEEVKEFAVASCVVIQGKVADYDRTVKLAVDPSKTTAQASDYSLPREVILKAGQDSVGFDILLYRTEAMQTEEVRLQVRIDGSGDLQPGVDAWSAL
;
A
#
# COMPACT_ATOMS: atom_id res chain seq x y z
N MET A 1 57.87 -30.61 32.55
CA MET A 1 57.86 -30.59 31.05
C MET A 1 56.51 -31.07 30.43
N ILE A 2 56.05 -32.29 30.79
CA ILE A 2 54.77 -32.85 30.25
C ILE A 2 53.52 -32.04 30.71
N VAL A 3 53.47 -31.64 31.97
CA VAL A 3 52.36 -30.89 32.56
C VAL A 3 52.22 -29.51 31.94
N GLU A 4 53.28 -28.82 31.61
CA GLU A 4 53.31 -27.53 30.93
C GLU A 4 52.78 -27.65 29.51
N LEU A 5 53.11 -28.71 28.79
CA LEU A 5 52.62 -28.99 27.44
C LEU A 5 51.13 -29.26 27.44
N ILE A 6 50.60 -29.98 28.41
CA ILE A 6 49.17 -30.26 28.54
C ILE A 6 48.39 -28.98 28.81
N ASN A 7 48.86 -28.11 29.72
CA ASN A 7 48.22 -26.84 30.00
C ASN A 7 48.21 -25.91 28.78
N TRP A 8 49.27 -25.90 27.98
CA TRP A 8 49.39 -25.12 26.77
C TRP A 8 48.38 -25.57 25.70
N ILE A 9 48.22 -26.90 25.52
CA ILE A 9 47.25 -27.50 24.61
C ILE A 9 45.81 -27.17 25.03
N ILE A 10 45.51 -27.23 26.33
CA ILE A 10 44.21 -26.88 26.89
C ILE A 10 43.88 -25.39 26.62
N MET A 11 44.84 -24.50 26.84
CA MET A 11 44.70 -23.07 26.62
C MET A 11 44.41 -22.74 25.15
N ILE A 12 45.14 -23.38 24.21
CA ILE A 12 44.89 -23.21 22.77
C ILE A 12 43.49 -23.68 22.38
N LYS A 13 43.03 -24.79 22.97
CA LYS A 13 41.67 -25.30 22.68
C LYS A 13 40.59 -24.31 23.10
N TYR A 14 40.73 -23.66 24.25
CA TYR A 14 39.76 -22.63 24.68
C TYR A 14 39.85 -21.35 23.86
N ILE A 15 41.03 -20.94 23.40
CA ILE A 15 41.21 -19.79 22.51
C ILE A 15 40.55 -20.07 21.16
N LEU A 16 40.73 -21.25 20.58
CA LEU A 16 40.10 -21.65 19.31
C LEU A 16 38.59 -21.74 19.44
N LEU A 17 38.06 -22.26 20.55
CA LEU A 17 36.61 -22.27 20.83
C LEU A 17 36.04 -20.85 20.97
N GLY A 18 36.77 -19.94 21.61
CA GLY A 18 36.40 -18.53 21.71
C GLY A 18 36.36 -17.81 20.36
N ILE A 19 37.37 -18.03 19.52
CA ILE A 19 37.43 -17.48 18.16
C ILE A 19 36.29 -18.02 17.28
N TRP A 20 35.99 -19.32 17.40
CA TRP A 20 34.88 -19.93 16.66
C TRP A 20 33.52 -19.39 17.12
N GLY A 21 33.33 -19.14 18.42
CA GLY A 21 32.16 -18.49 18.98
C GLY A 21 31.97 -17.05 18.48
N LEU A 22 33.08 -16.28 18.34
CA LEU A 22 33.04 -14.91 17.82
C LEU A 22 32.67 -14.88 16.34
N LEU A 23 33.07 -15.87 15.54
CA LEU A 23 32.75 -15.96 14.13
C LEU A 23 31.26 -16.25 13.86
N LEU A 24 30.55 -16.85 14.82
CA LEU A 24 29.14 -17.13 14.71
C LEU A 24 28.25 -15.88 15.01
N LEU A 25 28.82 -14.82 15.59
CA LEU A 25 28.08 -13.59 15.92
C LEU A 25 28.00 -12.60 14.75
N ASN A 26 28.70 -12.83 13.66
CA ASN A 26 28.65 -11.98 12.47
C ASN A 26 27.57 -12.39 11.46
N SER A 27 26.62 -13.26 11.82
CA SER A 27 25.53 -13.71 10.95
C SER A 27 24.24 -12.89 11.11
N CYS A 28 24.32 -11.61 11.49
CA CYS A 28 23.28 -10.65 11.21
C CYS A 28 23.78 -9.73 10.11
N GLU A 29 23.89 -10.25 8.91
CA GLU A 29 23.76 -9.42 7.74
C GLU A 29 22.32 -8.92 7.77
N ASN A 30 22.14 -7.60 7.93
CA ASN A 30 20.87 -6.97 7.60
C ASN A 30 20.69 -7.21 6.09
N ASP A 31 20.07 -8.32 5.75
CA ASP A 31 19.35 -8.38 4.50
C ASP A 31 18.37 -7.21 4.56
N ASP A 32 18.72 -6.08 3.99
CA ASP A 32 17.75 -5.13 3.54
C ASP A 32 16.79 -5.97 2.71
N PHE A 33 15.65 -6.31 3.28
CA PHE A 33 14.59 -7.00 2.60
C PHE A 33 14.18 -6.06 1.47
N VAL A 34 14.84 -6.21 0.35
CA VAL A 34 14.62 -5.43 -0.85
C VAL A 34 13.31 -5.95 -1.41
N TRP A 35 12.21 -5.37 -0.94
CA TRP A 35 11.00 -5.32 -1.72
C TRP A 35 11.46 -4.90 -3.11
N GLY A 36 11.16 -5.68 -4.13
CA GLY A 36 11.73 -5.53 -5.46
C GLY A 36 11.92 -4.06 -5.87
N LYS A 37 12.75 -3.79 -6.83
CA LYS A 37 13.16 -2.43 -7.25
C LYS A 37 12.00 -1.48 -7.62
N GLU A 38 10.77 -1.98 -7.59
CA GLU A 38 9.55 -1.26 -7.95
C GLU A 38 8.82 -0.82 -6.68
N ASP A 39 8.52 0.46 -6.63
CA ASP A 39 7.69 1.03 -5.57
C ASP A 39 6.22 0.81 -5.92
N PHE A 40 5.50 0.23 -4.98
CA PHE A 40 4.07 -0.09 -5.12
C PHE A 40 3.22 0.87 -4.31
N ALA A 41 1.98 1.03 -4.72
CA ALA A 41 0.97 1.75 -3.96
C ALA A 41 -0.38 1.03 -4.00
N ARG A 42 -1.22 1.30 -3.02
CA ARG A 42 -2.60 0.83 -2.96
C ARG A 42 -3.54 1.97 -2.63
N ILE A 43 -4.79 1.83 -3.02
CA ILE A 43 -5.87 2.73 -2.61
C ILE A 43 -6.48 2.20 -1.32
N VAL A 44 -6.70 3.11 -0.38
CA VAL A 44 -7.39 2.85 0.88
C VAL A 44 -8.59 3.79 0.95
N GLY A 45 -9.74 3.24 1.26
CA GLY A 45 -10.95 4.01 1.45
C GLY A 45 -11.06 4.66 2.83
N PRO A 46 -12.23 5.28 3.12
CA PRO A 46 -12.47 5.92 4.41
C PRO A 46 -12.32 4.93 5.57
N GLU A 47 -11.95 5.43 6.75
CA GLU A 47 -11.74 4.63 7.96
C GLU A 47 -12.97 3.82 8.43
N ILE A 48 -14.16 4.22 7.95
CA ILE A 48 -15.42 3.50 8.20
C ILE A 48 -15.47 2.14 7.49
N TRP A 49 -14.54 1.87 6.57
CA TRP A 49 -14.42 0.57 5.94
C TRP A 49 -13.96 -0.46 6.96
N THR A 50 -14.72 -1.52 7.10
CA THR A 50 -14.32 -2.61 7.98
C THR A 50 -13.02 -3.22 7.49
N ARG A 51 -12.20 -3.72 8.42
CA ARG A 51 -10.82 -4.21 8.18
C ARG A 51 -10.63 -5.18 7.00
N ASN A 52 -11.70 -5.70 6.44
CA ASN A 52 -11.69 -6.76 5.44
C ASN A 52 -12.39 -6.38 4.13
N THR A 53 -12.76 -5.11 3.92
CA THR A 53 -13.47 -4.70 2.71
C THR A 53 -12.82 -3.48 2.09
N ASP A 54 -12.32 -3.64 0.86
CA ASP A 54 -11.85 -2.53 0.03
C ASP A 54 -13.01 -1.91 -0.78
N SER A 55 -14.22 -2.10 -0.31
CA SER A 55 -15.43 -1.61 -0.93
C SER A 55 -16.32 -0.91 0.08
N MET A 56 -17.06 0.08 -0.40
CA MET A 56 -18.12 0.71 0.39
C MET A 56 -19.40 0.78 -0.43
N THR A 57 -20.51 0.64 0.26
CA THR A 57 -21.83 0.91 -0.32
C THR A 57 -22.29 2.27 0.15
N PHE A 58 -22.70 3.12 -0.80
CA PHE A 58 -23.25 4.45 -0.56
C PHE A 58 -24.63 4.56 -1.18
N THR A 59 -25.53 5.31 -0.53
CA THR A 59 -26.85 5.61 -1.07
C THR A 59 -27.26 7.04 -0.80
N PHE A 60 -27.77 7.71 -1.80
CA PHE A 60 -28.38 9.03 -1.66
C PHE A 60 -29.77 8.99 -0.98
N SER A 61 -30.40 7.83 -0.82
CA SER A 61 -31.76 7.70 -0.28
C SER A 61 -31.90 8.19 1.17
N VAL A 62 -30.80 8.23 1.91
CA VAL A 62 -30.77 8.72 3.31
C VAL A 62 -30.50 10.22 3.41
N TYR A 63 -30.23 10.88 2.29
CA TYR A 63 -29.94 12.31 2.24
C TYR A 63 -31.11 13.09 1.62
N PRO A 64 -31.31 14.38 2.02
CA PRO A 64 -32.27 15.27 1.38
C PRO A 64 -32.02 15.37 -0.13
N GLU A 65 -33.09 15.68 -0.90
CA GLU A 65 -33.01 15.78 -2.37
C GLU A 65 -32.09 16.92 -2.86
N GLU A 66 -31.84 17.90 -2.02
CA GLU A 66 -30.93 19.01 -2.29
C GLU A 66 -29.46 18.57 -2.33
N VAL A 67 -29.12 17.45 -1.70
CA VAL A 67 -27.78 16.87 -1.74
C VAL A 67 -27.60 16.19 -3.11
N LYS A 68 -26.89 16.86 -4.00
CA LYS A 68 -26.66 16.37 -5.38
C LYS A 68 -25.32 15.68 -5.56
N GLU A 69 -24.40 15.86 -4.64
CA GLU A 69 -23.07 15.25 -4.68
C GLU A 69 -22.62 14.79 -3.30
N PHE A 70 -21.71 13.82 -3.28
CA PHE A 70 -21.09 13.31 -2.07
C PHE A 70 -19.62 12.98 -2.35
N ALA A 71 -18.73 13.47 -1.46
CA ALA A 71 -17.30 13.19 -1.56
C ALA A 71 -16.94 11.96 -0.74
N VAL A 72 -16.37 10.97 -1.40
CA VAL A 72 -15.77 9.79 -0.76
C VAL A 72 -14.27 10.05 -0.59
N ALA A 73 -13.87 10.38 0.63
CA ALA A 73 -12.46 10.57 0.96
C ALA A 73 -11.71 9.24 0.83
N SER A 74 -10.68 9.23 0.01
CA SER A 74 -9.82 8.08 -0.24
C SER A 74 -8.35 8.48 -0.11
N CYS A 75 -7.48 7.50 -0.01
CA CYS A 75 -6.05 7.74 0.16
C CYS A 75 -5.25 6.75 -0.68
N VAL A 76 -4.18 7.22 -1.31
CA VAL A 76 -3.13 6.36 -1.84
C VAL A 76 -2.07 6.20 -0.76
N VAL A 77 -1.70 4.96 -0.46
CA VAL A 77 -0.65 4.61 0.51
C VAL A 77 0.42 3.80 -0.20
N ILE A 78 1.68 4.16 -0.01
CA ILE A 78 2.79 3.42 -0.59
C ILE A 78 3.03 2.10 0.14
N GLN A 79 3.53 1.14 -0.62
CA GLN A 79 4.05 -0.13 -0.13
C GLN A 79 5.54 -0.19 -0.52
N GLY A 80 6.39 0.39 0.32
CA GLY A 80 7.82 0.52 0.04
C GLY A 80 8.47 1.66 0.79
N LYS A 81 9.59 2.15 0.27
CA LYS A 81 10.34 3.24 0.89
C LYS A 81 9.74 4.61 0.54
N VAL A 82 9.75 5.50 1.52
CA VAL A 82 9.45 6.91 1.29
C VAL A 82 10.59 7.52 0.47
N ALA A 83 10.24 8.24 -0.60
CA ALA A 83 11.21 8.92 -1.45
C ALA A 83 11.44 10.36 -0.99
N ASP A 84 12.58 10.91 -1.35
CA ASP A 84 12.98 12.30 -1.12
C ASP A 84 12.58 13.25 -2.28
N TYR A 85 11.77 12.76 -3.21
CA TYR A 85 11.22 13.49 -4.36
C TYR A 85 9.72 13.23 -4.50
N ASP A 86 9.04 14.15 -5.22
CA ASP A 86 7.62 14.03 -5.52
C ASP A 86 7.37 12.88 -6.52
N ARG A 87 6.32 12.08 -6.27
CA ARG A 87 5.93 10.97 -7.14
C ARG A 87 4.48 11.14 -7.61
N THR A 88 4.26 10.90 -8.89
CA THR A 88 2.94 10.97 -9.50
C THR A 88 2.28 9.59 -9.48
N VAL A 89 1.10 9.50 -8.91
CA VAL A 89 0.26 8.30 -8.94
C VAL A 89 -0.91 8.55 -9.86
N LYS A 90 -1.01 7.80 -10.93
CA LYS A 90 -2.14 7.87 -11.86
C LYS A 90 -3.25 6.93 -11.43
N LEU A 91 -4.46 7.45 -11.49
CA LEU A 91 -5.69 6.74 -11.14
C LEU A 91 -6.49 6.44 -12.40
N ALA A 92 -7.08 5.28 -12.45
CA ALA A 92 -7.93 4.83 -13.54
C ALA A 92 -9.14 4.07 -13.01
N VAL A 93 -10.15 3.97 -13.84
CA VAL A 93 -11.32 3.13 -13.59
C VAL A 93 -11.13 1.81 -14.33
N ASP A 94 -11.46 0.70 -13.69
CA ASP A 94 -11.50 -0.60 -14.35
C ASP A 94 -12.84 -0.76 -15.08
N PRO A 95 -12.85 -0.69 -16.41
CA PRO A 95 -14.10 -0.75 -17.17
C PRO A 95 -14.78 -2.12 -17.13
N SER A 96 -14.02 -3.17 -16.79
CA SER A 96 -14.57 -4.54 -16.73
C SER A 96 -15.38 -4.81 -15.46
N LYS A 97 -15.17 -3.97 -14.43
CA LYS A 97 -15.81 -4.08 -13.11
C LYS A 97 -16.67 -2.88 -12.76
N THR A 98 -16.78 -1.90 -13.66
CA THR A 98 -17.50 -0.66 -13.44
C THR A 98 -18.75 -0.63 -14.29
N THR A 99 -19.90 -0.35 -13.67
CA THR A 99 -21.18 -0.09 -14.35
C THR A 99 -21.55 1.38 -14.31
N ALA A 100 -20.93 2.17 -13.42
CA ALA A 100 -21.14 3.61 -13.32
C ALA A 100 -20.75 4.32 -14.61
N GLN A 101 -21.58 5.28 -15.03
CA GLN A 101 -21.31 6.13 -16.18
C GLN A 101 -20.44 7.32 -15.78
N ALA A 102 -19.80 7.97 -16.74
CA ALA A 102 -18.98 9.15 -16.50
C ALA A 102 -19.75 10.35 -15.86
N SER A 103 -21.07 10.32 -15.94
CA SER A 103 -21.97 11.29 -15.29
C SER A 103 -22.19 11.04 -13.81
N ASP A 104 -21.87 9.83 -13.32
CA ASP A 104 -22.21 9.39 -11.98
C ASP A 104 -21.12 9.73 -10.96
N TYR A 105 -19.89 10.03 -11.45
CA TYR A 105 -18.75 10.31 -10.59
C TYR A 105 -17.74 11.27 -11.21
N SER A 106 -16.86 11.81 -10.37
CA SER A 106 -15.62 12.46 -10.79
C SER A 106 -14.45 11.87 -10.02
N LEU A 107 -13.41 11.50 -10.74
CA LEU A 107 -12.18 10.94 -10.21
C LEU A 107 -11.00 11.78 -10.71
N PRO A 108 -10.07 12.22 -9.84
CA PRO A 108 -8.83 12.84 -10.29
C PRO A 108 -8.03 11.83 -11.12
N ARG A 109 -7.44 12.28 -12.23
CA ARG A 109 -6.62 11.40 -13.09
C ARG A 109 -5.29 11.04 -12.46
N GLU A 110 -4.79 11.93 -11.61
CA GLU A 110 -3.53 11.76 -10.92
C GLU A 110 -3.54 12.47 -9.56
N VAL A 111 -2.72 11.98 -8.64
CA VAL A 111 -2.40 12.60 -7.36
C VAL A 111 -0.90 12.66 -7.19
N ILE A 112 -0.40 13.68 -6.51
CA ILE A 112 1.03 13.87 -6.28
C ILE A 112 1.35 13.55 -4.82
N LEU A 113 2.10 12.47 -4.62
CA LEU A 113 2.67 12.11 -3.35
C LEU A 113 3.96 12.92 -3.15
N LYS A 114 3.95 13.83 -2.20
CA LYS A 114 5.08 14.73 -1.93
C LYS A 114 6.27 13.99 -1.33
N ALA A 115 7.46 14.54 -1.57
CA ALA A 115 8.68 14.07 -0.93
C ALA A 115 8.51 13.92 0.59
N GLY A 116 8.97 12.80 1.13
CA GLY A 116 8.88 12.52 2.55
C GLY A 116 7.52 12.02 3.05
N GLN A 117 6.51 11.88 2.18
CA GLN A 117 5.20 11.36 2.53
C GLN A 117 5.05 9.89 2.11
N ASP A 118 4.29 9.14 2.90
CA ASP A 118 3.91 7.75 2.66
C ASP A 118 2.50 7.61 2.09
N SER A 119 1.74 8.69 2.09
CA SER A 119 0.33 8.69 1.70
C SER A 119 -0.13 10.03 1.16
N VAL A 120 -1.16 10.02 0.32
CA VAL A 120 -1.82 11.22 -0.22
C VAL A 120 -3.32 10.98 -0.34
N GLY A 121 -4.11 11.90 0.23
CA GLY A 121 -5.57 11.88 0.14
C GLY A 121 -6.09 12.40 -1.19
N PHE A 122 -7.23 11.88 -1.61
CA PHE A 122 -8.01 12.38 -2.74
C PHE A 122 -9.49 12.07 -2.53
N ASP A 123 -10.36 12.83 -3.20
CA ASP A 123 -11.79 12.63 -3.15
C ASP A 123 -12.32 12.01 -4.45
N ILE A 124 -13.23 11.06 -4.31
CA ILE A 124 -14.08 10.58 -5.39
C ILE A 124 -15.43 11.26 -5.20
N LEU A 125 -15.82 12.13 -6.14
CA LEU A 125 -17.13 12.76 -6.08
C LEU A 125 -18.16 11.84 -6.73
N LEU A 126 -19.22 11.54 -6.00
CA LEU A 126 -20.39 10.81 -6.51
C LEU A 126 -21.51 11.80 -6.76
N TYR A 127 -22.17 11.69 -7.91
CA TYR A 127 -23.28 12.55 -8.30
C TYR A 127 -24.60 11.81 -8.21
N ARG A 128 -25.63 12.50 -7.68
CA ARG A 128 -26.98 11.96 -7.60
C ARG A 128 -27.64 11.98 -8.99
N THR A 129 -27.45 10.90 -9.73
CA THR A 129 -28.06 10.71 -11.04
C THR A 129 -29.33 9.87 -10.93
N GLU A 130 -30.13 9.82 -11.98
CA GLU A 130 -31.34 9.00 -12.06
C GLU A 130 -30.99 7.50 -11.94
N ALA A 131 -29.89 7.08 -12.54
CA ALA A 131 -29.40 5.70 -12.44
C ALA A 131 -29.15 5.28 -10.98
N MET A 132 -28.49 6.13 -10.19
CA MET A 132 -28.22 5.85 -8.77
C MET A 132 -29.46 5.84 -7.86
N GLN A 133 -30.62 6.30 -8.37
CA GLN A 133 -31.89 6.23 -7.63
C GLN A 133 -32.65 4.94 -7.89
N THR A 134 -32.40 4.30 -9.02
CA THR A 134 -33.18 3.14 -9.50
C THR A 134 -32.37 1.86 -9.54
N GLU A 135 -31.05 1.95 -9.66
CA GLU A 135 -30.16 0.81 -9.84
C GLU A 135 -28.91 0.91 -8.95
N GLU A 136 -28.33 -0.24 -8.64
CA GLU A 136 -27.01 -0.30 -8.03
C GLU A 136 -25.95 -0.12 -9.13
N VAL A 137 -25.14 0.95 -8.99
CA VAL A 137 -24.00 1.20 -9.87
C VAL A 137 -22.69 0.88 -9.13
N ARG A 138 -21.71 0.35 -9.85
CA ARG A 138 -20.39 -0.02 -9.31
C ARG A 138 -19.32 0.82 -9.95
N LEU A 139 -18.41 1.33 -9.15
CA LEU A 139 -17.21 2.04 -9.57
C LEU A 139 -15.98 1.36 -9.00
N GLN A 140 -15.16 0.77 -9.87
CA GLN A 140 -13.87 0.18 -9.48
C GLN A 140 -12.75 1.13 -9.85
N VAL A 141 -12.11 1.71 -8.85
CA VAL A 141 -10.92 2.57 -9.02
C VAL A 141 -9.66 1.74 -8.80
N ARG A 142 -8.65 1.96 -9.63
CA ARG A 142 -7.35 1.30 -9.55
C ARG A 142 -6.21 2.29 -9.78
N ILE A 143 -5.02 1.95 -9.34
CA ILE A 143 -3.80 2.64 -9.74
C ILE A 143 -3.44 2.20 -11.15
N ASP A 144 -3.14 3.16 -12.01
CA ASP A 144 -2.58 2.92 -13.33
C ASP A 144 -1.05 2.90 -13.23
N GLY A 145 -0.45 1.76 -13.56
CA GLY A 145 1.00 1.57 -13.49
C GLY A 145 1.83 2.42 -14.47
N SER A 146 1.21 3.35 -15.19
CA SER A 146 1.92 4.32 -16.05
C SER A 146 2.46 5.55 -15.29
N GLY A 147 2.22 5.63 -13.96
CA GLY A 147 2.83 6.62 -13.08
C GLY A 147 4.17 6.18 -12.52
N ASP A 148 4.64 6.88 -11.48
CA ASP A 148 5.91 6.56 -10.80
C ASP A 148 5.78 5.37 -9.85
N LEU A 149 4.54 4.98 -9.50
CA LEU A 149 4.24 3.86 -8.62
C LEU A 149 3.41 2.80 -9.35
N GLN A 150 3.78 1.55 -9.14
CA GLN A 150 3.04 0.41 -9.66
C GLN A 150 1.84 0.07 -8.75
N PRO A 151 0.77 -0.53 -9.30
CA PRO A 151 -0.29 -1.07 -8.47
C PRO A 151 0.28 -2.15 -7.56
N GLY A 152 0.09 -1.96 -6.25
CA GLY A 152 0.47 -2.95 -5.24
C GLY A 152 -0.37 -4.20 -5.33
N VAL A 153 -0.04 -5.18 -4.49
CA VAL A 153 -0.86 -6.39 -4.38
C VAL A 153 -2.22 -5.97 -3.82
N ASP A 154 -3.20 -5.92 -4.68
CA ASP A 154 -4.60 -5.86 -4.30
C ASP A 154 -4.96 -7.21 -3.67
N ALA A 155 -4.59 -7.36 -2.41
CA ALA A 155 -4.99 -8.54 -1.63
C ALA A 155 -6.53 -8.68 -1.55
N TRP A 156 -7.27 -7.70 -2.09
CA TRP A 156 -8.70 -7.52 -1.86
C TRP A 156 -9.48 -7.05 -3.10
N SER A 157 -8.97 -7.18 -4.29
CA SER A 157 -9.78 -7.02 -5.50
C SER A 157 -10.68 -8.24 -5.73
N ALA A 158 -11.30 -8.72 -4.68
CA ALA A 158 -12.26 -9.79 -4.78
C ALA A 158 -13.64 -9.23 -4.55
N LEU A 159 -14.39 -9.17 -5.65
CA LEU A 159 -15.85 -9.11 -5.77
C LEU A 159 -16.50 -7.76 -5.80
#